data_d288d884761f3a18bfafe71865336eea
#
_entry.id   d288d884761f3a18bfafe71865336eea
#
_cell.length_a   1.000
_cell.length_b   1.000
_cell.length_c   1.000
_cell.angle_alpha   90.00
_cell.angle_beta   90.00
_cell.angle_gamma   90.00
#
_symmetry.space_group_name_H-M   'P 1'
#
loop_
_entity.id
_entity.type
_entity.pdbx_description
1 polymer ?
#
loop_
_entity_poly.entity_id
_entity_poly.type
_entity_poly.pdbx_seq_one_letter_code
_entity_poly.pdbx_strand_id
1 'polypeptide(L)'
;MFRSLRRALCAAAAALLIPLAGVQTAHAGSAAAPGAGYWHTSGRQIMDAAGQPVRIAGINWFGFETGNHVVHGLWSRDYKSMIDQMKSLGYNTIRLPYSDDIFKSSTVPDSIDFSGGKNTDLRGLDSLQVMDKIVAYAGQDGLKVILDRHRPDSGGQSALWYTASVPESTWIADLKSLAGRYKGQDTVIGIDLHNEPHDPACWGCGDQARDWRLAAERAGNAVLSVNPDLLIFVEGVQSYNGASYWWGGNLMGVAQYPVRLSVAGRVVYSAHDYATSVAQQSWFSDPSFPANMPGIWDRYWGYIFKQNLAPVWVGEFGTTLQSTVDQKWLAALVSYLRPTSTYGADAFQWTFWSWNPDSGDTGGILKDDWATVDTVKDGYLASVKAPLFPGSGTGGGNGGGGGTAACSASYTVSSDWGGGFNAEVKVTNTGTAAISGWKVTWTWSGAQKVSTMWNASYTQNGATVTAVNAAHNGAVPVGGSASFGFGGAPGGGGVPSVSCSAS
;
A
#
# COMPACT_ATOMS: atom_id res chain seq x y z
N MET A 1 -14.45 -80.26 -58.75
CA MET A 1 -14.84 -81.27 -57.72
C MET A 1 -15.00 -80.53 -56.39
N PHE A 2 -16.23 -80.30 -55.97
CA PHE A 2 -16.88 -80.49 -54.67
C PHE A 2 -16.02 -80.24 -53.43
N ARG A 3 -16.40 -79.38 -52.47
CA ARG A 3 -17.57 -79.42 -51.58
C ARG A 3 -17.76 -78.14 -50.83
N SER A 4 -19.01 -77.73 -50.73
CA SER A 4 -19.58 -76.70 -49.85
C SER A 4 -19.44 -77.07 -48.39
N LEU A 5 -19.19 -76.07 -47.54
CA LEU A 5 -19.62 -76.10 -46.12
C LEU A 5 -20.11 -74.70 -45.70
N ARG A 6 -21.37 -74.64 -45.34
CA ARG A 6 -22.06 -73.51 -44.71
C ARG A 6 -21.57 -73.41 -43.27
N ARG A 7 -21.23 -72.19 -42.84
CA ARG A 7 -21.14 -71.87 -41.41
C ARG A 7 -22.08 -70.72 -41.11
N ALA A 8 -22.94 -70.97 -40.13
CA ALA A 8 -23.93 -70.07 -39.58
C ALA A 8 -23.23 -68.93 -38.82
N LEU A 9 -23.67 -67.71 -39.08
CA LEU A 9 -23.30 -66.52 -38.22
C LEU A 9 -24.27 -66.48 -37.03
N CYS A 10 -23.72 -66.63 -35.81
CA CYS A 10 -24.35 -66.13 -34.59
C CYS A 10 -23.97 -64.66 -34.38
N ALA A 11 -24.95 -63.79 -34.49
CA ALA A 11 -24.77 -62.37 -34.11
C ALA A 11 -24.87 -62.25 -32.61
N ALA A 12 -23.75 -61.92 -31.94
CA ALA A 12 -23.74 -61.49 -30.54
C ALA A 12 -23.81 -59.95 -30.49
N ALA A 13 -24.92 -59.43 -30.00
CA ALA A 13 -25.06 -57.99 -29.73
C ALA A 13 -24.30 -57.65 -28.46
N ALA A 14 -23.17 -56.97 -28.61
CA ALA A 14 -22.45 -56.39 -27.51
C ALA A 14 -23.04 -54.96 -27.21
N ALA A 15 -23.73 -54.83 -26.10
CA ALA A 15 -24.17 -53.50 -25.57
C ALA A 15 -22.96 -52.73 -25.05
N LEU A 16 -22.57 -51.67 -25.75
CA LEU A 16 -21.59 -50.69 -25.26
C LEU A 16 -22.24 -49.82 -24.15
N LEU A 17 -21.89 -50.08 -22.91
CA LEU A 17 -22.10 -49.14 -21.80
C LEU A 17 -21.05 -48.06 -21.90
N ILE A 18 -21.42 -46.85 -22.35
CA ILE A 18 -20.61 -45.64 -22.29
C ILE A 18 -20.76 -45.06 -20.88
N PRO A 19 -19.71 -44.96 -20.08
CA PRO A 19 -19.80 -44.24 -18.82
C PRO A 19 -19.98 -42.75 -19.11
N LEU A 20 -21.09 -42.14 -18.64
CA LEU A 20 -21.22 -40.68 -18.56
C LEU A 20 -20.14 -40.17 -17.57
N ALA A 21 -19.03 -39.72 -18.12
CA ALA A 21 -18.10 -38.88 -17.34
C ALA A 21 -18.81 -37.58 -17.02
N GLY A 22 -19.18 -37.40 -15.77
CA GLY A 22 -19.69 -36.15 -15.26
C GLY A 22 -18.63 -35.07 -15.49
N VAL A 23 -18.94 -34.09 -16.34
CA VAL A 23 -18.16 -32.86 -16.47
C VAL A 23 -18.30 -32.13 -15.16
N GLN A 24 -17.32 -32.28 -14.25
CA GLN A 24 -17.17 -31.38 -13.13
C GLN A 24 -16.76 -30.03 -13.72
N THR A 25 -17.71 -29.11 -13.78
CA THR A 25 -17.38 -27.69 -13.96
C THR A 25 -16.52 -27.26 -12.78
N ALA A 26 -15.21 -27.22 -13.01
CA ALA A 26 -14.33 -26.51 -12.11
C ALA A 26 -14.87 -25.08 -11.98
N HIS A 27 -15.43 -24.73 -10.83
CA HIS A 27 -15.68 -23.35 -10.49
C HIS A 27 -14.30 -22.69 -10.50
N ALA A 28 -14.03 -21.86 -11.49
CA ALA A 28 -12.92 -20.94 -11.45
C ALA A 28 -13.16 -20.07 -10.20
N GLY A 29 -12.47 -20.40 -9.11
CA GLY A 29 -12.45 -19.56 -7.94
C GLY A 29 -12.04 -18.17 -8.42
N SER A 30 -12.80 -17.15 -8.04
CA SER A 30 -12.43 -15.76 -8.27
C SER A 30 -10.98 -15.61 -7.82
N ALA A 31 -10.08 -15.27 -8.75
CA ALA A 31 -8.70 -15.01 -8.41
C ALA A 31 -8.69 -13.95 -7.31
N ALA A 32 -8.02 -14.23 -6.20
CA ALA A 32 -7.88 -13.27 -5.13
C ALA A 32 -7.27 -11.98 -5.70
N ALA A 33 -7.74 -10.82 -5.24
CA ALA A 33 -7.17 -9.56 -5.67
C ALA A 33 -5.67 -9.54 -5.30
N PRO A 34 -4.78 -9.07 -6.20
CA PRO A 34 -3.34 -9.12 -5.97
C PRO A 34 -2.94 -8.32 -4.73
N GLY A 35 -1.90 -8.79 -4.02
CA GLY A 35 -1.31 -8.10 -2.88
C GLY A 35 -1.76 -8.60 -1.50
N ALA A 36 -2.56 -9.66 -1.42
CA ALA A 36 -2.95 -10.27 -0.17
C ALA A 36 -1.78 -11.05 0.48
N GLY A 37 -1.75 -11.06 1.81
CA GLY A 37 -0.76 -11.79 2.61
C GLY A 37 0.66 -11.21 2.52
N TYR A 38 1.63 -11.98 2.98
CA TYR A 38 3.04 -11.59 2.92
C TYR A 38 3.64 -11.83 1.54
N TRP A 39 4.56 -10.95 1.18
CA TRP A 39 5.17 -10.92 -0.15
C TRP A 39 6.56 -11.55 -0.16
N HIS A 40 6.97 -11.99 -1.34
CA HIS A 40 8.31 -12.52 -1.59
C HIS A 40 8.82 -12.05 -2.95
N THR A 41 10.13 -12.18 -3.19
CA THR A 41 10.72 -11.80 -4.47
C THR A 41 10.95 -13.03 -5.36
N SER A 42 10.73 -12.86 -6.67
CA SER A 42 11.01 -13.86 -7.71
C SER A 42 11.62 -13.18 -8.93
N GLY A 43 12.92 -13.38 -9.16
CA GLY A 43 13.66 -12.59 -10.14
C GLY A 43 13.50 -11.10 -9.86
N ARG A 44 13.10 -10.32 -10.87
CA ARG A 44 12.91 -8.87 -10.76
C ARG A 44 11.55 -8.44 -10.22
N GLN A 45 10.70 -9.37 -9.84
CA GLN A 45 9.34 -9.08 -9.41
C GLN A 45 9.13 -9.34 -7.93
N ILE A 46 8.20 -8.60 -7.34
CA ILE A 46 7.63 -8.89 -6.03
C ILE A 46 6.33 -9.65 -6.27
N MET A 47 6.13 -10.75 -5.54
CA MET A 47 4.97 -11.63 -5.63
C MET A 47 4.21 -11.60 -4.32
N ASP A 48 2.88 -11.65 -4.37
CA ASP A 48 2.05 -11.82 -3.18
C ASP A 48 2.01 -13.29 -2.71
N ALA A 49 1.26 -13.55 -1.63
CA ALA A 49 1.13 -14.89 -1.06
C ALA A 49 0.49 -15.92 -2.03
N ALA A 50 -0.27 -15.46 -3.03
CA ALA A 50 -0.88 -16.28 -4.07
C ALA A 50 0.02 -16.46 -5.30
N GLY A 51 1.23 -15.90 -5.28
CA GLY A 51 2.16 -15.90 -6.41
C GLY A 51 1.77 -14.97 -7.55
N GLN A 52 0.92 -13.96 -7.28
CA GLN A 52 0.60 -12.92 -8.25
C GLN A 52 1.60 -11.77 -8.15
N PRO A 53 2.06 -11.22 -9.28
CA PRO A 53 2.98 -10.10 -9.26
C PRO A 53 2.27 -8.83 -8.75
N VAL A 54 2.93 -8.11 -7.86
CA VAL A 54 2.46 -6.84 -7.28
C VAL A 54 3.38 -5.69 -7.63
N ARG A 55 2.84 -4.48 -7.64
CA ARG A 55 3.58 -3.25 -7.86
C ARG A 55 3.36 -2.28 -6.72
N ILE A 56 4.43 -1.88 -6.06
CA ILE A 56 4.46 -0.77 -5.12
C ILE A 56 4.42 0.53 -5.92
N ALA A 57 3.42 1.36 -5.62
CA ALA A 57 3.25 2.71 -6.16
C ALA A 57 2.81 3.60 -4.99
N GLY A 58 3.76 4.22 -4.32
CA GLY A 58 3.50 4.78 -3.00
C GLY A 58 4.06 6.16 -2.76
N ILE A 59 4.01 6.55 -1.50
CA ILE A 59 4.36 7.87 -1.03
C ILE A 59 5.15 7.77 0.28
N ASN A 60 6.15 8.62 0.47
CA ASN A 60 6.82 8.82 1.74
C ASN A 60 6.00 9.78 2.60
N TRP A 61 5.75 9.42 3.86
CA TRP A 61 5.11 10.30 4.85
C TRP A 61 5.99 10.39 6.07
N PHE A 62 6.79 11.44 6.12
CA PHE A 62 7.84 11.61 7.11
C PHE A 62 7.36 12.33 8.38
N GLY A 63 8.17 12.25 9.44
CA GLY A 63 7.98 12.95 10.71
C GLY A 63 8.39 12.13 11.94
N PHE A 64 8.26 10.81 11.98
CA PHE A 64 8.70 10.01 13.13
C PHE A 64 10.22 10.03 13.34
N GLU A 65 10.98 10.39 12.32
CA GLU A 65 12.42 10.57 12.38
C GLU A 65 12.84 11.98 12.86
N THR A 66 11.90 12.90 12.99
CA THR A 66 12.14 14.29 13.41
C THR A 66 11.91 14.48 14.91
N GLY A 67 12.15 15.70 15.42
CA GLY A 67 11.87 16.04 16.80
C GLY A 67 10.39 15.96 17.21
N ASN A 68 9.46 15.87 16.27
CA ASN A 68 8.04 15.65 16.55
C ASN A 68 7.74 14.20 16.92
N HIS A 69 8.57 13.24 16.51
CA HIS A 69 8.42 11.80 16.74
C HIS A 69 7.03 11.24 16.34
N VAL A 70 6.43 11.84 15.30
CA VAL A 70 5.14 11.49 14.72
C VAL A 70 5.09 12.04 13.30
N VAL A 71 4.34 11.41 12.39
CA VAL A 71 4.16 11.91 11.03
C VAL A 71 3.71 13.37 11.03
N HIS A 72 4.27 14.17 10.15
CA HIS A 72 3.94 15.59 10.05
C HIS A 72 2.52 15.81 9.50
N GLY A 73 1.96 16.99 9.80
CA GLY A 73 0.65 17.44 9.37
C GLY A 73 -0.48 17.14 10.36
N LEU A 74 -0.23 16.39 11.44
CA LEU A 74 -1.26 16.10 12.46
C LEU A 74 -1.66 17.34 13.26
N TRP A 75 -0.89 18.42 13.20
CA TRP A 75 -1.29 19.74 13.72
C TRP A 75 -2.37 20.41 12.86
N SER A 76 -2.58 19.96 11.63
CA SER A 76 -3.54 20.52 10.69
C SER A 76 -4.72 19.57 10.45
N ARG A 77 -4.46 18.27 10.29
CA ARG A 77 -5.46 17.27 9.83
C ARG A 77 -5.49 16.03 10.70
N ASP A 78 -6.61 15.30 10.60
CA ASP A 78 -6.75 13.94 11.08
C ASP A 78 -5.96 12.96 10.20
N TYR A 79 -5.20 12.04 10.82
CA TYR A 79 -4.36 11.09 10.10
C TYR A 79 -5.14 10.17 9.15
N LYS A 80 -6.38 9.80 9.55
CA LYS A 80 -7.24 8.96 8.70
C LYS A 80 -7.61 9.67 7.42
N SER A 81 -7.95 10.97 7.52
CA SER A 81 -8.29 11.75 6.34
C SER A 81 -7.12 11.93 5.37
N MET A 82 -5.87 11.88 5.87
CA MET A 82 -4.66 11.90 5.02
C MET A 82 -4.48 10.56 4.30
N ILE A 83 -4.65 9.44 5.01
CA ILE A 83 -4.57 8.09 4.42
C ILE A 83 -5.68 7.88 3.38
N ASP A 84 -6.92 8.30 3.69
CA ASP A 84 -8.04 8.28 2.74
C ASP A 84 -7.71 9.04 1.46
N GLN A 85 -7.06 10.20 1.58
CA GLN A 85 -6.64 11.00 0.44
C GLN A 85 -5.51 10.35 -0.35
N MET A 86 -4.49 9.77 0.30
CA MET A 86 -3.44 8.98 -0.38
C MET A 86 -4.06 7.87 -1.22
N LYS A 87 -4.98 7.10 -0.63
CA LYS A 87 -5.75 6.07 -1.33
C LYS A 87 -6.55 6.63 -2.51
N SER A 88 -7.27 7.73 -2.30
CA SER A 88 -8.11 8.34 -3.35
C SER A 88 -7.30 8.83 -4.55
N LEU A 89 -6.03 9.19 -4.33
CA LEU A 89 -5.08 9.57 -5.37
C LEU A 89 -4.41 8.35 -6.04
N GLY A 90 -4.68 7.12 -5.57
CA GLY A 90 -4.15 5.89 -6.16
C GLY A 90 -2.75 5.49 -5.69
N TYR A 91 -2.33 5.98 -4.52
CA TYR A 91 -1.15 5.43 -3.83
C TYR A 91 -1.55 4.18 -3.05
N ASN A 92 -0.78 3.12 -3.18
CA ASN A 92 -1.07 1.83 -2.56
C ASN A 92 -0.11 1.44 -1.43
N THR A 93 0.92 2.24 -1.18
CA THR A 93 1.94 1.98 -0.16
C THR A 93 2.41 3.28 0.47
N ILE A 94 2.66 3.24 1.78
CA ILE A 94 3.26 4.34 2.54
C ILE A 94 4.63 3.87 3.04
N ARG A 95 5.71 4.62 2.73
CA ARG A 95 6.99 4.50 3.42
C ARG A 95 6.97 5.46 4.59
N LEU A 96 7.21 4.92 5.81
CA LEU A 96 7.21 5.68 7.07
C LEU A 96 8.64 5.78 7.60
N PRO A 97 9.32 6.92 7.38
CA PRO A 97 10.58 7.24 8.03
C PRO A 97 10.44 7.33 9.54
N TYR A 98 11.42 6.78 10.28
CA TYR A 98 11.51 6.90 11.74
C TYR A 98 12.97 7.00 12.22
N SER A 99 13.18 7.49 13.44
CA SER A 99 14.46 7.42 14.15
C SER A 99 14.40 6.43 15.31
N ASP A 100 15.58 5.95 15.79
CA ASP A 100 15.63 5.05 16.95
C ASP A 100 15.15 5.75 18.23
N ASP A 101 14.94 7.08 18.22
CA ASP A 101 14.35 7.79 19.34
C ASP A 101 12.94 7.30 19.70
N ILE A 102 12.16 6.81 18.73
CA ILE A 102 10.79 6.32 18.99
C ILE A 102 10.73 5.08 19.89
N PHE A 103 11.86 4.38 20.11
CA PHE A 103 11.93 3.24 21.03
C PHE A 103 12.22 3.64 22.48
N LYS A 104 12.59 4.90 22.72
CA LYS A 104 12.87 5.40 24.06
C LYS A 104 11.57 5.71 24.79
N SER A 105 11.40 5.17 25.98
CA SER A 105 10.20 5.39 26.81
C SER A 105 9.97 6.85 27.21
N SER A 106 10.98 7.69 27.09
CA SER A 106 10.88 9.14 27.33
C SER A 106 10.41 9.94 26.12
N THR A 107 10.35 9.32 24.93
CA THR A 107 9.93 9.99 23.70
C THR A 107 8.42 10.10 23.65
N VAL A 108 7.93 11.33 23.58
CA VAL A 108 6.51 11.65 23.49
C VAL A 108 6.27 12.34 22.16
N PRO A 109 5.34 11.84 21.32
CA PRO A 109 4.97 12.54 20.11
C PRO A 109 4.32 13.90 20.42
N ASP A 110 4.66 14.92 19.65
CA ASP A 110 4.10 16.25 19.81
C ASP A 110 3.44 16.78 18.52
N SER A 111 2.97 18.02 18.55
CA SER A 111 2.37 18.66 17.38
C SER A 111 1.18 17.90 16.78
N ILE A 112 0.34 17.32 17.64
CA ILE A 112 -0.92 16.67 17.26
C ILE A 112 -2.09 17.56 17.70
N ASP A 113 -2.92 17.98 16.73
CA ASP A 113 -4.17 18.69 17.02
C ASP A 113 -5.30 17.70 17.34
N PHE A 114 -5.89 17.87 18.51
CA PHE A 114 -7.03 17.08 18.99
C PHE A 114 -8.35 17.86 18.97
N SER A 115 -8.34 19.08 18.44
CA SER A 115 -9.54 19.90 18.36
C SER A 115 -10.52 19.41 17.31
N GLY A 116 -11.79 19.72 17.47
CA GLY A 116 -12.80 19.36 16.47
C GLY A 116 -12.97 17.85 16.23
N GLY A 117 -12.49 17.00 17.14
CA GLY A 117 -12.58 15.55 17.01
C GLY A 117 -11.43 14.90 16.22
N LYS A 118 -10.46 15.70 15.73
CA LYS A 118 -9.28 15.16 15.01
C LYS A 118 -8.38 14.36 15.93
N ASN A 119 -7.78 13.29 15.43
CA ASN A 119 -6.72 12.50 16.07
C ASN A 119 -7.04 12.06 17.53
N THR A 120 -8.31 12.03 17.95
CA THR A 120 -8.69 11.81 19.34
C THR A 120 -8.26 10.45 19.89
N ASP A 121 -8.13 9.45 19.03
CA ASP A 121 -7.67 8.11 19.33
C ASP A 121 -6.13 7.98 19.41
N LEU A 122 -5.40 9.09 19.20
CA LEU A 122 -3.96 9.19 19.42
C LEU A 122 -3.59 9.83 20.77
N ARG A 123 -4.57 10.35 21.51
CA ARG A 123 -4.31 11.09 22.76
C ARG A 123 -3.65 10.21 23.82
N GLY A 124 -2.48 10.63 24.30
CA GLY A 124 -1.74 9.93 25.35
C GLY A 124 -0.98 8.69 24.89
N LEU A 125 -0.91 8.45 23.58
CA LEU A 125 -0.12 7.36 23.02
C LEU A 125 1.35 7.78 22.84
N ASP A 126 2.26 6.83 22.98
CA ASP A 126 3.66 6.99 22.55
C ASP A 126 3.81 6.86 21.01
N SER A 127 5.00 7.17 20.50
CA SER A 127 5.26 7.17 19.05
C SER A 127 5.01 5.81 18.39
N LEU A 128 5.39 4.71 19.03
CA LEU A 128 5.16 3.36 18.49
C LEU A 128 3.67 3.03 18.49
N GLN A 129 2.92 3.44 19.50
CA GLN A 129 1.48 3.26 19.56
C GLN A 129 0.75 4.11 18.50
N VAL A 130 1.24 5.32 18.22
CA VAL A 130 0.72 6.13 17.11
C VAL A 130 1.03 5.46 15.77
N MET A 131 2.23 4.93 15.58
CA MET A 131 2.60 4.17 14.39
C MET A 131 1.67 2.95 14.19
N ASP A 132 1.32 2.23 15.28
CA ASP A 132 0.34 1.13 15.22
C ASP A 132 -1.02 1.59 14.68
N LYS A 133 -1.50 2.76 15.11
CA LYS A 133 -2.78 3.32 14.63
C LYS A 133 -2.74 3.63 13.14
N ILE A 134 -1.63 4.23 12.68
CA ILE A 134 -1.42 4.56 11.27
C ILE A 134 -1.34 3.27 10.43
N VAL A 135 -0.53 2.30 10.86
CA VAL A 135 -0.38 1.00 10.18
C VAL A 135 -1.71 0.26 10.12
N ALA A 136 -2.45 0.21 11.24
CA ALA A 136 -3.74 -0.46 11.28
C ALA A 136 -4.76 0.18 10.33
N TYR A 137 -4.84 1.52 10.31
CA TYR A 137 -5.78 2.22 9.44
C TYR A 137 -5.38 2.11 7.97
N ALA A 138 -4.08 2.25 7.66
CA ALA A 138 -3.57 2.03 6.29
C ALA A 138 -3.95 0.63 5.77
N GLY A 139 -3.79 -0.40 6.59
CA GLY A 139 -4.20 -1.77 6.25
C GLY A 139 -5.70 -1.92 6.02
N GLN A 140 -6.54 -1.30 6.86
CA GLN A 140 -8.00 -1.29 6.66
C GLN A 140 -8.37 -0.67 5.32
N ASP A 141 -7.64 0.35 4.92
CA ASP A 141 -7.86 1.08 3.67
C ASP A 141 -7.22 0.43 2.43
N GLY A 142 -6.49 -0.67 2.62
CA GLY A 142 -5.86 -1.40 1.53
C GLY A 142 -4.52 -0.84 1.10
N LEU A 143 -3.85 -0.08 1.97
CA LEU A 143 -2.48 0.35 1.75
C LEU A 143 -1.51 -0.58 2.49
N LYS A 144 -0.35 -0.79 1.90
CA LYS A 144 0.78 -1.46 2.57
C LYS A 144 1.73 -0.43 3.16
N VAL A 145 2.56 -0.86 4.10
CA VAL A 145 3.51 0.00 4.80
C VAL A 145 4.91 -0.60 4.73
N ILE A 146 5.90 0.25 4.44
CA ILE A 146 7.32 -0.03 4.57
C ILE A 146 7.83 0.86 5.70
N LEU A 147 8.47 0.26 6.70
CA LEU A 147 9.07 0.99 7.81
C LEU A 147 10.53 1.30 7.46
N ASP A 148 10.90 2.58 7.50
CA ASP A 148 12.22 3.04 7.12
C ASP A 148 12.97 3.59 8.34
N ARG A 149 14.07 2.93 8.69
CA ARG A 149 14.98 3.48 9.68
C ARG A 149 15.79 4.62 9.06
N HIS A 150 15.25 5.82 9.16
CA HIS A 150 15.73 7.01 8.45
C HIS A 150 16.93 7.67 9.13
N ARG A 151 16.93 7.68 10.47
CA ARG A 151 17.95 8.36 11.29
C ARG A 151 18.28 7.58 12.55
N PRO A 152 19.50 7.70 13.09
CA PRO A 152 19.83 7.14 14.40
C PRO A 152 19.13 7.86 15.55
N ASP A 153 18.87 9.16 15.38
CA ASP A 153 18.15 10.00 16.32
C ASP A 153 17.51 11.17 15.55
N SER A 154 16.71 11.98 16.24
CA SER A 154 16.02 13.11 15.62
C SER A 154 16.93 14.28 15.19
N GLY A 155 18.22 14.22 15.51
CA GLY A 155 19.18 15.29 15.19
C GLY A 155 19.60 15.29 13.72
N GLY A 156 19.59 14.16 13.03
CA GLY A 156 19.95 14.09 11.61
C GLY A 156 20.29 12.71 11.08
N GLN A 157 20.54 12.65 9.79
CA GLN A 157 21.01 11.44 9.10
C GLN A 157 22.45 11.07 9.52
N SER A 158 22.82 9.81 9.33
CA SER A 158 24.18 9.33 9.50
C SER A 158 24.65 8.55 8.27
N ALA A 159 25.93 8.73 7.93
CA ALA A 159 26.55 8.04 6.81
C ALA A 159 26.58 6.52 6.97
N LEU A 160 26.72 6.07 8.21
CA LEU A 160 26.74 4.67 8.62
C LEU A 160 25.46 4.36 9.43
N TRP A 161 25.08 3.10 9.47
CA TRP A 161 23.91 2.59 10.20
C TRP A 161 24.03 2.71 11.73
N TYR A 162 25.18 3.16 12.23
CA TYR A 162 25.44 3.34 13.64
C TYR A 162 26.14 4.68 13.92
N THR A 163 26.03 5.13 15.15
CA THR A 163 26.74 6.29 15.71
C THR A 163 27.28 5.95 17.08
N ALA A 164 27.96 6.90 17.72
CA ALA A 164 28.41 6.72 19.09
C ALA A 164 27.23 6.62 20.08
N SER A 165 26.12 7.31 19.81
CA SER A 165 24.91 7.28 20.65
C SER A 165 23.98 6.09 20.31
N VAL A 166 24.02 5.59 19.11
CA VAL A 166 23.22 4.44 18.62
C VAL A 166 24.16 3.41 18.00
N PRO A 167 24.76 2.53 18.78
CA PRO A 167 25.66 1.48 18.25
C PRO A 167 24.90 0.46 17.42
N GLU A 168 25.60 -0.30 16.55
CA GLU A 168 25.02 -1.32 15.67
C GLU A 168 24.12 -2.32 16.43
N SER A 169 24.46 -2.66 17.66
CA SER A 169 23.66 -3.57 18.49
C SER A 169 22.28 -3.01 18.83
N THR A 170 22.19 -1.70 19.08
CA THR A 170 20.90 -1.01 19.30
C THR A 170 20.09 -0.97 18.02
N TRP A 171 20.66 -0.53 16.90
CA TRP A 171 20.00 -0.54 15.60
C TRP A 171 19.40 -1.92 15.25
N ILE A 172 20.19 -3.00 15.42
CA ILE A 172 19.69 -4.37 15.18
C ILE A 172 18.58 -4.76 16.17
N ALA A 173 18.67 -4.35 17.44
CA ALA A 173 17.65 -4.65 18.45
C ALA A 173 16.33 -3.94 18.12
N ASP A 174 16.38 -2.69 17.69
CA ASP A 174 15.22 -1.89 17.32
C ASP A 174 14.54 -2.43 16.07
N LEU A 175 15.30 -2.80 15.03
CA LEU A 175 14.78 -3.49 13.85
C LEU A 175 14.08 -4.81 14.20
N LYS A 176 14.66 -5.62 15.10
CA LYS A 176 14.03 -6.86 15.59
C LYS A 176 12.76 -6.59 16.40
N SER A 177 12.73 -5.50 17.17
CA SER A 177 11.55 -5.09 17.92
C SER A 177 10.38 -4.78 16.99
N LEU A 178 10.62 -3.99 15.93
CA LEU A 178 9.59 -3.73 14.91
C LEU A 178 9.15 -4.99 14.17
N ALA A 179 10.10 -5.85 13.80
CA ALA A 179 9.79 -7.11 13.13
C ALA A 179 8.88 -8.00 13.99
N GLY A 180 9.11 -8.02 15.32
CA GLY A 180 8.27 -8.72 16.28
C GLY A 180 6.91 -8.06 16.48
N ARG A 181 6.88 -6.72 16.57
CA ARG A 181 5.67 -5.93 16.76
C ARG A 181 4.64 -6.16 15.68
N TYR A 182 5.08 -6.23 14.43
CA TYR A 182 4.20 -6.41 13.26
C TYR A 182 4.15 -7.85 12.73
N LYS A 183 4.66 -8.83 13.49
CA LYS A 183 4.56 -10.24 13.09
C LYS A 183 3.10 -10.69 13.05
N GLY A 184 2.70 -11.29 11.94
CA GLY A 184 1.31 -11.70 11.70
C GLY A 184 0.40 -10.58 11.13
N GLN A 185 0.94 -9.39 10.89
CA GLN A 185 0.23 -8.27 10.28
C GLN A 185 0.84 -7.93 8.90
N ASP A 186 0.22 -8.41 7.85
CA ASP A 186 0.69 -8.29 6.47
C ASP A 186 0.57 -6.89 5.85
N THR A 187 0.05 -5.91 6.62
CA THR A 187 0.08 -4.49 6.24
C THR A 187 1.51 -3.99 6.16
N VAL A 188 2.36 -4.38 7.12
CA VAL A 188 3.79 -4.10 7.07
C VAL A 188 4.45 -5.17 6.21
N ILE A 189 4.84 -4.77 4.99
CA ILE A 189 5.42 -5.70 4.01
C ILE A 189 6.93 -5.85 4.14
N GLY A 190 7.61 -4.90 4.79
CA GLY A 190 9.05 -4.97 4.95
C GLY A 190 9.64 -3.78 5.69
N ILE A 191 10.95 -3.87 5.88
CA ILE A 191 11.75 -2.86 6.56
C ILE A 191 12.87 -2.39 5.62
N ASP A 192 12.99 -1.08 5.46
CA ASP A 192 14.14 -0.39 4.88
C ASP A 192 15.18 -0.19 6.00
N LEU A 193 16.31 -0.86 5.87
CA LEU A 193 17.20 -1.09 7.00
C LEU A 193 17.92 0.16 7.50
N HIS A 194 18.29 1.05 6.58
CA HIS A 194 18.97 2.31 6.89
C HIS A 194 18.94 3.24 5.68
N ASN A 195 18.44 4.45 5.90
CA ASN A 195 18.31 5.47 4.88
C ASN A 195 19.67 6.05 4.47
N GLU A 196 19.92 6.10 3.18
CA GLU A 196 20.97 6.84 2.50
C GLU A 196 22.40 6.60 3.04
N PRO A 197 22.89 5.35 3.03
CA PRO A 197 24.30 5.11 3.29
C PRO A 197 25.17 5.90 2.32
N HIS A 198 26.13 6.69 2.87
CA HIS A 198 27.03 7.51 2.06
C HIS A 198 28.45 7.46 2.64
N ASP A 199 29.40 8.08 1.97
CA ASP A 199 30.80 8.02 2.40
C ASP A 199 30.98 8.39 3.88
N PRO A 200 31.63 7.52 4.72
CA PRO A 200 32.56 6.47 4.33
C PRO A 200 31.98 5.06 4.18
N ALA A 201 30.66 4.87 4.11
CA ALA A 201 30.06 3.59 3.81
C ALA A 201 30.53 3.08 2.43
N CYS A 202 30.83 1.80 2.31
CA CYS A 202 31.27 1.15 1.09
C CYS A 202 30.44 -0.12 0.80
N TRP A 203 30.56 -0.64 -0.40
CA TRP A 203 29.86 -1.85 -0.83
C TRP A 203 30.87 -2.92 -1.24
N GLY A 204 30.87 -4.08 -0.55
CA GLY A 204 31.74 -5.20 -0.89
C GLY A 204 33.24 -4.96 -0.60
N CYS A 205 33.56 -3.99 0.24
CA CYS A 205 34.95 -3.68 0.61
C CYS A 205 35.53 -4.59 1.69
N GLY A 206 34.71 -5.41 2.35
CA GLY A 206 35.12 -6.37 3.37
C GLY A 206 35.41 -5.78 4.76
N ASP A 207 35.30 -4.48 4.94
CA ASP A 207 35.46 -3.81 6.22
C ASP A 207 34.15 -3.86 7.03
N GLN A 208 34.13 -4.61 8.12
CA GLN A 208 32.94 -4.83 8.94
C GLN A 208 32.31 -3.54 9.48
N ALA A 209 33.09 -2.48 9.65
CA ALA A 209 32.63 -1.20 10.16
C ALA A 209 32.06 -0.27 9.06
N ARG A 210 32.36 -0.53 7.79
CA ARG A 210 31.97 0.37 6.68
C ARG A 210 31.28 -0.34 5.52
N ASP A 211 31.39 -1.67 5.42
CA ASP A 211 30.74 -2.44 4.35
C ASP A 211 29.25 -2.57 4.61
N TRP A 212 28.49 -1.67 4.01
CA TRP A 212 27.02 -1.62 4.12
C TRP A 212 26.36 -2.94 3.71
N ARG A 213 26.86 -3.58 2.65
CA ARG A 213 26.34 -4.89 2.25
C ARG A 213 26.43 -5.93 3.38
N LEU A 214 27.56 -5.98 4.09
CA LEU A 214 27.74 -6.90 5.24
C LEU A 214 26.83 -6.52 6.41
N ALA A 215 26.65 -5.22 6.67
CA ALA A 215 25.74 -4.75 7.71
C ALA A 215 24.29 -5.08 7.36
N ALA A 216 23.88 -4.88 6.11
CA ALA A 216 22.54 -5.24 5.62
C ALA A 216 22.27 -6.75 5.75
N GLU A 217 23.27 -7.60 5.51
CA GLU A 217 23.16 -9.04 5.75
C GLU A 217 22.97 -9.36 7.24
N ARG A 218 23.72 -8.71 8.13
CA ARG A 218 23.59 -8.92 9.59
C ARG A 218 22.22 -8.48 10.10
N ALA A 219 21.79 -7.27 9.74
CA ALA A 219 20.53 -6.72 10.18
C ALA A 219 19.34 -7.45 9.54
N GLY A 220 19.37 -7.68 8.22
CA GLY A 220 18.32 -8.40 7.52
C GLY A 220 18.12 -9.82 8.06
N ASN A 221 19.20 -10.55 8.33
CA ASN A 221 19.13 -11.88 8.96
C ASN A 221 18.58 -11.81 10.39
N ALA A 222 18.91 -10.77 11.15
CA ALA A 222 18.36 -10.55 12.48
C ALA A 222 16.85 -10.27 12.44
N VAL A 223 16.38 -9.43 11.52
CA VAL A 223 14.95 -9.19 11.25
C VAL A 223 14.23 -10.50 10.89
N LEU A 224 14.78 -11.24 9.92
CA LEU A 224 14.17 -12.49 9.43
C LEU A 224 14.18 -13.61 10.46
N SER A 225 15.08 -13.57 11.44
CA SER A 225 15.05 -14.52 12.58
C SER A 225 13.83 -14.33 13.48
N VAL A 226 13.22 -13.13 13.47
CA VAL A 226 12.02 -12.79 14.25
C VAL A 226 10.77 -12.90 13.38
N ASN A 227 10.79 -12.31 12.19
CA ASN A 227 9.69 -12.32 11.23
C ASN A 227 10.21 -12.71 9.83
N PRO A 228 10.17 -14.00 9.47
CA PRO A 228 10.73 -14.48 8.19
C PRO A 228 9.92 -14.07 6.97
N ASP A 229 8.77 -13.44 7.17
CA ASP A 229 7.84 -13.08 6.10
C ASP A 229 8.06 -11.66 5.54
N LEU A 230 8.85 -10.83 6.23
CA LEU A 230 9.13 -9.46 5.79
C LEU A 230 10.08 -9.43 4.59
N LEU A 231 9.86 -8.47 3.70
CA LEU A 231 10.86 -8.04 2.73
C LEU A 231 11.92 -7.19 3.43
N ILE A 232 13.14 -7.31 2.95
CA ILE A 232 14.29 -6.52 3.40
C ILE A 232 14.67 -5.59 2.26
N PHE A 233 14.46 -4.29 2.48
CA PHE A 233 14.85 -3.26 1.55
C PHE A 233 16.27 -2.82 1.85
N VAL A 234 17.12 -2.79 0.85
CA VAL A 234 18.55 -2.48 0.99
C VAL A 234 18.93 -1.43 -0.02
N GLU A 235 19.26 -0.26 0.49
CA GLU A 235 19.76 0.84 -0.34
C GLU A 235 21.20 0.60 -0.82
N GLY A 236 21.62 1.42 -1.79
CA GLY A 236 23.01 1.46 -2.23
C GLY A 236 23.89 2.28 -1.27
N VAL A 237 25.02 2.71 -1.80
CA VAL A 237 25.96 3.65 -1.15
C VAL A 237 26.11 4.90 -2.01
N GLN A 238 26.92 5.88 -1.59
CA GLN A 238 27.26 7.04 -2.43
C GLN A 238 28.30 6.70 -3.50
N SER A 239 29.39 6.05 -3.10
CA SER A 239 30.55 5.83 -3.97
C SER A 239 30.88 4.35 -4.13
N TYR A 240 31.11 3.92 -5.39
CA TYR A 240 31.58 2.57 -5.73
C TYR A 240 32.55 2.62 -6.91
N ASN A 241 33.75 2.05 -6.74
CA ASN A 241 34.80 1.99 -7.78
C ASN A 241 35.08 3.35 -8.47
N GLY A 242 35.15 4.42 -7.68
CA GLY A 242 35.43 5.77 -8.16
C GLY A 242 34.25 6.47 -8.85
N ALA A 243 33.08 5.86 -8.93
CA ALA A 243 31.85 6.47 -9.40
C ALA A 243 30.99 6.91 -8.23
N SER A 244 30.60 8.19 -8.19
CA SER A 244 29.70 8.76 -7.19
C SER A 244 28.28 8.92 -7.75
N TYR A 245 27.28 8.78 -6.88
CA TYR A 245 25.87 8.94 -7.18
C TYR A 245 25.14 9.56 -5.99
N TRP A 246 23.83 9.60 -6.03
CA TRP A 246 23.01 10.00 -4.88
C TRP A 246 23.31 9.10 -3.67
N TRP A 247 23.18 9.64 -2.47
CA TRP A 247 23.23 8.86 -1.24
C TRP A 247 22.18 7.74 -1.32
N GLY A 248 22.53 6.56 -0.88
CA GLY A 248 21.65 5.39 -1.01
C GLY A 248 21.38 4.90 -2.46
N GLY A 249 21.82 5.64 -3.49
CA GLY A 249 21.45 5.35 -4.88
C GLY A 249 22.41 4.47 -5.68
N ASN A 250 23.67 4.33 -5.24
CA ASN A 250 24.70 3.60 -6.00
C ASN A 250 24.71 2.11 -5.69
N LEU A 251 24.09 1.33 -6.54
CA LEU A 251 23.97 -0.13 -6.45
C LEU A 251 24.87 -0.87 -7.46
N MET A 252 25.86 -0.20 -8.05
CA MET A 252 26.76 -0.81 -9.08
C MET A 252 27.46 -2.08 -8.59
N GLY A 253 27.65 -2.25 -7.28
CA GLY A 253 28.32 -3.38 -6.68
C GLY A 253 27.48 -4.66 -6.54
N VAL A 254 26.15 -4.60 -6.75
CA VAL A 254 25.23 -5.71 -6.46
C VAL A 254 25.54 -6.98 -7.25
N ALA A 255 25.83 -6.85 -8.55
CA ALA A 255 26.12 -8.03 -9.38
C ALA A 255 27.36 -8.81 -8.88
N GLN A 256 28.36 -8.10 -8.37
CA GLN A 256 29.60 -8.71 -7.84
C GLN A 256 29.45 -9.14 -6.39
N TYR A 257 28.76 -8.35 -5.58
CA TYR A 257 28.58 -8.55 -4.14
C TYR A 257 27.10 -8.45 -3.77
N PRO A 258 26.26 -9.44 -4.15
CA PRO A 258 24.84 -9.43 -3.78
C PRO A 258 24.67 -9.59 -2.27
N VAL A 259 23.58 -9.01 -1.74
CA VAL A 259 23.14 -9.25 -0.37
C VAL A 259 22.61 -10.68 -0.24
N ARG A 260 23.08 -11.43 0.76
CA ARG A 260 22.70 -12.81 1.01
C ARG A 260 21.98 -12.94 2.34
N LEU A 261 20.71 -13.30 2.26
CA LEU A 261 19.89 -13.52 3.44
C LEU A 261 19.66 -15.01 3.69
N SER A 262 19.43 -15.36 4.95
CA SER A 262 19.13 -16.74 5.41
C SER A 262 17.78 -17.24 4.90
N VAL A 263 16.85 -16.33 4.60
CA VAL A 263 15.55 -16.63 3.99
C VAL A 263 15.58 -16.13 2.54
N ALA A 264 15.45 -17.06 1.60
CA ALA A 264 15.45 -16.74 0.18
C ALA A 264 14.21 -15.91 -0.21
N GLY A 265 14.35 -15.10 -1.28
CA GLY A 265 13.23 -14.33 -1.82
C GLY A 265 12.77 -13.17 -0.93
N ARG A 266 13.69 -12.53 -0.19
CA ARG A 266 13.36 -11.41 0.71
C ARG A 266 14.05 -10.10 0.39
N VAL A 267 15.05 -10.07 -0.48
CA VAL A 267 15.80 -8.84 -0.81
C VAL A 267 15.08 -8.04 -1.89
N VAL A 268 14.91 -6.75 -1.64
CA VAL A 268 14.55 -5.73 -2.62
C VAL A 268 15.63 -4.65 -2.56
N TYR A 269 16.27 -4.31 -3.69
CA TYR A 269 17.24 -3.23 -3.70
C TYR A 269 16.53 -1.90 -3.86
N SER A 270 16.94 -0.91 -3.07
CA SER A 270 16.40 0.45 -3.07
C SER A 270 17.39 1.43 -3.68
N ALA A 271 16.91 2.29 -4.57
CA ALA A 271 17.67 3.40 -5.10
C ALA A 271 16.99 4.72 -4.76
N HIS A 272 17.79 5.77 -4.50
CA HIS A 272 17.32 7.15 -4.39
C HIS A 272 17.80 7.94 -5.60
N ASP A 273 16.97 8.83 -6.12
CA ASP A 273 17.26 9.66 -7.28
C ASP A 273 16.51 10.99 -7.21
N TYR A 274 17.21 12.08 -7.44
CA TYR A 274 16.64 13.40 -7.25
C TYR A 274 16.94 14.33 -8.43
N ALA A 275 16.19 15.45 -8.49
CA ALA A 275 16.35 16.51 -9.47
C ALA A 275 17.34 17.59 -9.00
N THR A 276 17.52 18.62 -9.83
CA THR A 276 18.42 19.74 -9.50
C THR A 276 17.94 20.57 -8.32
N SER A 277 16.66 20.51 -7.95
CA SER A 277 16.14 21.17 -6.75
C SER A 277 16.77 20.62 -5.46
N VAL A 278 17.24 19.36 -5.45
CA VAL A 278 17.96 18.76 -4.32
C VAL A 278 19.46 19.00 -4.44
N ALA A 279 20.08 18.64 -5.55
CA ALA A 279 21.48 18.94 -5.79
C ALA A 279 21.84 18.86 -7.28
N GLN A 280 22.74 19.75 -7.72
CA GLN A 280 23.25 19.76 -9.08
C GLN A 280 24.18 18.56 -9.31
N GLN A 281 23.94 17.82 -10.38
CA GLN A 281 24.78 16.72 -10.84
C GLN A 281 25.30 16.99 -12.27
N SER A 282 26.44 16.40 -12.61
CA SER A 282 27.07 16.62 -13.91
C SER A 282 26.20 16.22 -15.10
N TRP A 283 25.39 15.19 -14.97
CA TRP A 283 24.53 14.69 -16.04
C TRP A 283 23.37 15.61 -16.40
N PHE A 284 22.97 16.54 -15.53
CA PHE A 284 21.96 17.55 -15.85
C PHE A 284 22.44 18.62 -16.81
N SER A 285 23.77 18.81 -16.90
CA SER A 285 24.42 19.74 -17.80
C SER A 285 24.88 19.08 -19.11
N ASP A 286 24.66 17.78 -19.29
CA ASP A 286 24.98 17.07 -20.51
C ASP A 286 24.11 17.58 -21.67
N PRO A 287 24.69 17.89 -22.87
CA PRO A 287 23.91 18.34 -24.02
C PRO A 287 22.80 17.38 -24.47
N SER A 288 22.91 16.10 -24.16
CA SER A 288 21.90 15.09 -24.48
C SER A 288 20.78 14.97 -23.41
N PHE A 289 20.83 15.73 -22.33
CA PHE A 289 19.81 15.68 -21.28
C PHE A 289 18.42 16.04 -21.83
N PRO A 290 17.35 15.29 -21.51
CA PRO A 290 17.26 14.15 -20.58
C PRO A 290 17.48 12.76 -21.24
N ALA A 291 17.86 12.68 -22.51
CA ALA A 291 18.04 11.41 -23.23
C ALA A 291 19.20 10.55 -22.66
N ASN A 292 20.15 11.16 -21.95
CA ASN A 292 21.24 10.47 -21.26
C ASN A 292 20.78 9.73 -20.00
N MET A 293 19.68 10.14 -19.37
CA MET A 293 19.25 9.65 -18.05
C MET A 293 19.01 8.13 -17.98
N PRO A 294 18.35 7.48 -18.96
CA PRO A 294 18.19 6.03 -18.93
C PRO A 294 19.52 5.27 -18.84
N GLY A 295 20.56 5.73 -19.52
CA GLY A 295 21.90 5.12 -19.46
C GLY A 295 22.56 5.31 -18.08
N ILE A 296 22.30 6.43 -17.41
CA ILE A 296 22.78 6.69 -16.06
C ILE A 296 22.06 5.78 -15.08
N TRP A 297 20.73 5.71 -15.11
CA TRP A 297 19.96 4.80 -14.24
C TRP A 297 20.32 3.34 -14.47
N ASP A 298 20.52 2.93 -15.73
CA ASP A 298 20.99 1.57 -16.05
C ASP A 298 22.32 1.25 -15.39
N ARG A 299 23.25 2.20 -15.40
CA ARG A 299 24.58 2.02 -14.80
C ARG A 299 24.53 1.84 -13.30
N TYR A 300 23.72 2.65 -12.60
CA TYR A 300 23.77 2.70 -11.15
C TYR A 300 22.82 1.69 -10.46
N TRP A 301 21.63 1.43 -11.02
CA TRP A 301 20.65 0.55 -10.38
C TRP A 301 19.71 -0.20 -11.34
N GLY A 302 19.37 0.36 -12.49
CA GLY A 302 18.39 -0.21 -13.40
C GLY A 302 18.80 -1.54 -14.01
N TYR A 303 20.08 -1.80 -14.12
CA TYR A 303 20.62 -3.07 -14.63
C TYR A 303 20.19 -4.26 -13.79
N ILE A 304 20.01 -4.09 -12.47
CA ILE A 304 19.56 -5.15 -11.55
C ILE A 304 18.21 -5.70 -12.00
N PHE A 305 17.27 -4.81 -12.28
CA PHE A 305 15.97 -5.16 -12.80
C PHE A 305 16.05 -5.74 -14.22
N LYS A 306 16.78 -5.08 -15.12
CA LYS A 306 16.89 -5.48 -16.53
C LYS A 306 17.55 -6.84 -16.72
N GLN A 307 18.51 -7.19 -15.88
CA GLN A 307 19.16 -8.50 -15.88
C GLN A 307 18.43 -9.56 -15.03
N ASN A 308 17.25 -9.23 -14.53
CA ASN A 308 16.43 -10.14 -13.71
C ASN A 308 17.14 -10.66 -12.44
N LEU A 309 17.98 -9.82 -11.81
CA LEU A 309 18.74 -10.19 -10.62
C LEU A 309 17.87 -10.12 -9.35
N ALA A 310 17.14 -9.02 -9.19
CA ALA A 310 16.24 -8.77 -8.06
C ALA A 310 15.25 -7.65 -8.42
N PRO A 311 14.17 -7.47 -7.63
CA PRO A 311 13.34 -6.28 -7.73
C PRO A 311 14.14 -5.03 -7.36
N VAL A 312 13.84 -3.92 -8.04
CA VAL A 312 14.35 -2.59 -7.71
C VAL A 312 13.19 -1.69 -7.32
N TRP A 313 13.34 -1.04 -6.19
CA TRP A 313 12.44 -0.04 -5.68
C TRP A 313 13.16 1.30 -5.65
N VAL A 314 12.59 2.33 -6.28
CA VAL A 314 13.06 3.71 -6.11
C VAL A 314 12.36 4.25 -4.87
N GLY A 315 13.05 4.11 -3.72
CA GLY A 315 12.51 4.39 -2.39
C GLY A 315 12.24 5.87 -2.18
N GLU A 316 13.09 6.71 -2.78
CA GLU A 316 12.88 8.15 -2.78
C GLU A 316 13.21 8.73 -4.15
N PHE A 317 12.34 9.60 -4.62
CA PHE A 317 12.57 10.52 -5.72
C PHE A 317 11.59 11.68 -5.63
N GLY A 318 12.05 12.88 -5.93
CA GLY A 318 11.21 14.06 -5.78
C GLY A 318 11.83 15.30 -6.39
N THR A 319 11.03 16.37 -6.48
CA THR A 319 11.42 17.65 -7.06
C THR A 319 10.39 18.73 -6.73
N THR A 320 10.83 19.99 -6.68
CA THR A 320 9.93 21.15 -6.63
C THR A 320 9.21 21.42 -7.96
N LEU A 321 9.67 20.86 -9.09
CA LEU A 321 9.22 21.15 -10.47
C LEU A 321 9.38 22.60 -10.90
N GLN A 322 10.13 23.43 -10.18
CA GLN A 322 10.27 24.86 -10.50
C GLN A 322 11.14 25.12 -11.75
N SER A 323 12.06 24.20 -12.04
CA SER A 323 12.92 24.32 -13.22
C SER A 323 12.45 23.42 -14.37
N THR A 324 12.78 23.84 -15.62
CA THR A 324 12.54 22.97 -16.79
C THR A 324 13.42 21.72 -16.79
N VAL A 325 14.56 21.74 -16.10
CA VAL A 325 15.43 20.58 -15.90
C VAL A 325 14.72 19.57 -15.04
N ASP A 326 14.15 19.99 -13.91
CA ASP A 326 13.41 19.14 -12.98
C ASP A 326 12.19 18.50 -13.66
N GLN A 327 11.44 19.29 -14.44
CA GLN A 327 10.28 18.79 -15.20
C GLN A 327 10.67 17.70 -16.20
N LYS A 328 11.76 17.91 -16.95
CA LYS A 328 12.29 16.94 -17.92
C LYS A 328 12.82 15.69 -17.22
N TRP A 329 13.52 15.85 -16.09
CA TRP A 329 14.02 14.74 -15.31
C TRP A 329 12.86 13.86 -14.80
N LEU A 330 11.83 14.46 -14.17
CA LEU A 330 10.70 13.70 -13.63
C LEU A 330 9.93 12.97 -14.75
N ALA A 331 9.71 13.64 -15.89
CA ALA A 331 9.07 13.00 -17.06
C ALA A 331 9.87 11.81 -17.58
N ALA A 332 11.21 11.94 -17.67
CA ALA A 332 12.08 10.86 -18.09
C ALA A 332 12.11 9.70 -17.09
N LEU A 333 12.17 10.01 -15.77
CA LEU A 333 12.18 8.98 -14.72
C LEU A 333 10.86 8.21 -14.70
N VAL A 334 9.72 8.88 -14.75
CA VAL A 334 8.40 8.23 -14.81
C VAL A 334 8.29 7.31 -16.03
N SER A 335 8.77 7.74 -17.19
CA SER A 335 8.83 6.87 -18.36
C SER A 335 9.73 5.65 -18.14
N TYR A 336 10.89 5.85 -17.49
CA TYR A 336 11.83 4.76 -17.18
C TYR A 336 11.29 3.77 -16.15
N LEU A 337 10.47 4.22 -15.19
CA LEU A 337 9.80 3.38 -14.21
C LEU A 337 8.77 2.41 -14.82
N ARG A 338 8.52 2.51 -16.11
CA ARG A 338 7.64 1.66 -16.93
C ARG A 338 6.15 1.86 -16.62
N PRO A 339 5.37 2.49 -17.52
CA PRO A 339 3.94 2.73 -17.33
C PRO A 339 3.14 1.46 -17.02
N THR A 340 2.26 1.54 -16.02
CA THR A 340 1.47 0.40 -15.54
C THR A 340 0.52 -0.15 -16.60
N SER A 341 -0.05 0.71 -17.45
CA SER A 341 -0.95 0.29 -18.54
C SER A 341 -0.29 -0.65 -19.55
N THR A 342 1.05 -0.55 -19.70
CA THR A 342 1.80 -1.37 -20.66
C THR A 342 2.47 -2.57 -19.99
N TYR A 343 2.97 -2.39 -18.77
CA TYR A 343 3.87 -3.36 -18.13
C TYR A 343 3.26 -4.03 -16.89
N GLY A 344 2.11 -3.52 -16.39
CA GLY A 344 1.51 -4.05 -15.17
C GLY A 344 2.49 -3.97 -13.99
N ALA A 345 2.66 -5.11 -13.32
CA ALA A 345 3.61 -5.26 -12.22
C ALA A 345 5.05 -5.64 -12.68
N ASP A 346 5.29 -5.86 -13.98
CA ASP A 346 6.65 -6.04 -14.52
C ASP A 346 7.34 -4.69 -14.73
N ALA A 347 7.52 -3.97 -13.63
CA ALA A 347 7.98 -2.59 -13.59
C ALA A 347 8.76 -2.32 -12.31
N PHE A 348 9.47 -1.18 -12.28
CA PHE A 348 10.13 -0.73 -11.07
C PHE A 348 9.10 -0.39 -10.00
N GLN A 349 9.41 -0.72 -8.76
CA GLN A 349 8.68 -0.31 -7.57
C GLN A 349 9.06 1.13 -7.21
N TRP A 350 8.18 1.89 -6.55
CA TRP A 350 8.52 3.26 -6.22
C TRP A 350 7.70 3.84 -5.07
N THR A 351 8.30 4.83 -4.35
CA THR A 351 7.62 5.75 -3.42
C THR A 351 8.15 7.16 -3.63
N PHE A 352 7.24 8.12 -3.86
CA PHE A 352 7.60 9.51 -4.13
C PHE A 352 7.95 10.25 -2.83
N TRP A 353 8.98 11.07 -2.84
CA TRP A 353 9.32 11.98 -1.76
C TRP A 353 8.77 13.37 -2.05
N SER A 354 7.66 13.83 -1.37
CA SER A 354 6.95 13.19 -0.31
C SER A 354 5.46 13.58 -0.28
N TRP A 355 4.70 13.06 0.67
CA TRP A 355 3.34 13.52 0.95
C TRP A 355 3.35 14.94 1.51
N ASN A 356 4.28 15.17 2.40
CA ASN A 356 4.49 16.36 3.21
C ASN A 356 4.86 17.58 2.36
N PRO A 357 4.21 18.76 2.54
CA PRO A 357 4.60 19.99 1.85
C PRO A 357 5.88 20.61 2.39
N ASP A 358 6.26 20.29 3.62
CA ASP A 358 7.38 20.90 4.35
C ASP A 358 8.76 20.25 4.09
N SER A 359 8.90 19.47 3.02
CA SER A 359 10.21 19.11 2.46
C SER A 359 10.80 20.29 1.68
N GLY A 360 11.87 20.89 2.20
CA GLY A 360 12.38 22.19 1.71
C GLY A 360 12.93 22.16 0.28
N ASP A 361 13.41 21.03 -0.20
CA ASP A 361 14.10 20.82 -1.48
C ASP A 361 13.26 20.11 -2.55
N THR A 362 12.18 19.47 -2.15
CA THR A 362 11.25 18.80 -3.08
C THR A 362 9.81 19.32 -2.98
N GLY A 363 9.44 19.89 -1.82
CA GLY A 363 8.04 20.08 -1.47
C GLY A 363 7.29 18.75 -1.45
N GLY A 364 5.97 18.78 -1.35
CA GLY A 364 5.12 17.59 -1.27
C GLY A 364 4.16 17.42 -2.44
N ILE A 365 3.41 16.33 -2.38
CA ILE A 365 2.17 16.16 -3.15
C ILE A 365 1.08 17.08 -2.58
N LEU A 366 1.10 17.34 -1.27
CA LEU A 366 0.26 18.38 -0.69
C LEU A 366 0.92 19.76 -0.79
N LYS A 367 0.08 20.79 -0.79
CA LYS A 367 0.48 22.19 -0.62
C LYS A 367 0.51 22.55 0.87
N ASP A 368 1.03 23.73 1.19
CA ASP A 368 1.27 24.22 2.56
C ASP A 368 0.04 24.20 3.48
N ASP A 369 -1.16 24.12 2.92
CA ASP A 369 -2.40 23.97 3.68
C ASP A 369 -2.66 22.52 4.17
N TRP A 370 -1.77 21.59 3.86
CA TRP A 370 -1.85 20.15 4.18
C TRP A 370 -3.09 19.44 3.64
N ALA A 371 -3.82 20.06 2.72
CA ALA A 371 -5.08 19.53 2.19
C ALA A 371 -5.13 19.54 0.66
N THR A 372 -4.71 20.64 0.05
CA THR A 372 -4.75 20.83 -1.41
C THR A 372 -3.66 20.01 -2.07
N VAL A 373 -4.03 19.20 -3.06
CA VAL A 373 -3.10 18.41 -3.87
C VAL A 373 -2.43 19.29 -4.91
N ASP A 374 -1.12 19.18 -5.08
CA ASP A 374 -0.42 19.65 -6.26
C ASP A 374 -0.74 18.72 -7.44
N THR A 375 -1.81 19.05 -8.17
CA THR A 375 -2.30 18.23 -9.27
C THR A 375 -1.33 18.14 -10.45
N VAL A 376 -0.42 19.09 -10.59
CA VAL A 376 0.64 19.03 -11.61
C VAL A 376 1.65 17.96 -11.24
N LYS A 377 2.15 17.98 -10.00
CA LYS A 377 3.11 17.01 -9.50
C LYS A 377 2.52 15.60 -9.46
N ASP A 378 1.31 15.43 -8.91
CA ASP A 378 0.59 14.16 -8.89
C ASP A 378 0.28 13.64 -10.30
N GLY A 379 0.00 14.54 -11.24
CA GLY A 379 -0.26 14.24 -12.65
C GLY A 379 0.92 13.58 -13.37
N TYR A 380 2.16 13.96 -13.06
CA TYR A 380 3.35 13.27 -13.60
C TYR A 380 3.38 11.79 -13.23
N LEU A 381 2.91 11.44 -12.03
CA LEU A 381 2.97 10.06 -11.50
C LEU A 381 1.83 9.17 -12.04
N ALA A 382 0.81 9.74 -12.67
CA ALA A 382 -0.41 9.03 -13.04
C ALA A 382 -0.17 7.75 -13.85
N SER A 383 0.78 7.75 -14.79
CA SER A 383 1.06 6.60 -15.67
C SER A 383 1.73 5.41 -14.96
N VAL A 384 2.34 5.65 -13.80
CA VAL A 384 3.07 4.63 -13.03
C VAL A 384 2.36 4.21 -11.75
N LYS A 385 1.22 4.83 -11.41
CA LYS A 385 0.35 4.37 -10.33
C LYS A 385 -0.13 2.94 -10.62
N ALA A 386 -0.39 2.18 -9.55
CA ALA A 386 -0.77 0.78 -9.64
C ALA A 386 -2.09 0.54 -8.89
N PRO A 387 -2.79 -0.59 -9.12
CA PRO A 387 -4.01 -0.92 -8.40
C PRO A 387 -3.82 -0.89 -6.89
N LEU A 388 -4.85 -0.48 -6.18
CA LEU A 388 -4.92 -0.59 -4.73
C LEU A 388 -4.95 -2.06 -4.30
N PHE A 389 -4.44 -2.35 -3.11
CA PHE A 389 -4.51 -3.68 -2.54
C PHE A 389 -5.84 -3.90 -1.82
N PRO A 390 -6.28 -5.16 -1.64
CA PRO A 390 -7.41 -5.43 -0.78
C PRO A 390 -7.09 -5.01 0.65
N GLY A 391 -8.01 -4.32 1.31
CA GLY A 391 -7.86 -3.94 2.71
C GLY A 391 -7.66 -5.16 3.59
N SER A 392 -6.69 -5.11 4.50
CA SER A 392 -6.51 -6.11 5.54
C SER A 392 -7.62 -5.93 6.58
N GLY A 393 -8.70 -6.67 6.43
CA GLY A 393 -9.56 -6.92 7.59
C GLY A 393 -8.69 -7.51 8.71
N THR A 394 -8.75 -6.97 9.91
CA THR A 394 -8.04 -7.47 11.10
C THR A 394 -8.34 -8.95 11.29
N GLY A 395 -7.48 -9.81 10.74
CA GLY A 395 -7.59 -11.25 10.80
C GLY A 395 -6.31 -11.81 11.38
N GLY A 396 -6.26 -11.91 12.70
CA GLY A 396 -5.34 -12.84 13.34
C GLY A 396 -5.85 -14.27 13.13
N GLY A 397 -4.99 -15.16 12.59
CA GLY A 397 -5.10 -16.60 12.80
C GLY A 397 -5.81 -17.41 11.72
N ASN A 398 -5.02 -18.15 11.01
CA ASN A 398 -5.18 -19.53 10.51
C ASN A 398 -6.60 -20.09 10.25
N GLY A 399 -6.87 -20.47 9.02
CA GLY A 399 -7.93 -21.42 8.68
C GLY A 399 -8.99 -20.86 7.76
N GLY A 400 -9.11 -21.47 6.57
CA GLY A 400 -10.15 -21.21 5.60
C GLY A 400 -11.54 -21.18 6.25
N GLY A 401 -12.16 -20.03 6.19
CA GLY A 401 -13.54 -19.81 6.59
C GLY A 401 -14.02 -18.56 5.87
N GLY A 402 -14.93 -18.71 4.92
CA GLY A 402 -15.59 -17.60 4.25
C GLY A 402 -16.26 -16.72 5.29
N GLY A 403 -15.73 -15.49 5.44
CA GLY A 403 -16.36 -14.46 6.23
C GLY A 403 -17.77 -14.19 5.69
N THR A 404 -18.75 -14.05 6.56
CA THR A 404 -20.13 -13.77 6.18
C THR A 404 -20.30 -12.26 5.95
N ALA A 405 -20.75 -11.91 4.76
CA ALA A 405 -21.25 -10.57 4.48
C ALA A 405 -22.57 -10.38 5.27
N ALA A 406 -22.62 -9.39 6.14
CA ALA A 406 -23.82 -9.07 6.91
C ALA A 406 -23.89 -7.55 7.13
N CYS A 407 -25.10 -7.02 7.17
CA CYS A 407 -25.31 -5.62 7.49
C CYS A 407 -26.53 -5.43 8.37
N SER A 408 -26.53 -4.34 9.12
CA SER A 408 -27.70 -3.77 9.78
C SER A 408 -28.01 -2.40 9.21
N ALA A 409 -29.26 -1.98 9.34
CA ALA A 409 -29.68 -0.63 8.96
C ALA A 409 -30.43 0.02 10.11
N SER A 410 -30.23 1.34 10.27
CA SER A 410 -31.02 2.18 11.17
C SER A 410 -31.67 3.30 10.39
N TYR A 411 -32.96 3.52 10.65
CA TYR A 411 -33.79 4.54 9.99
C TYR A 411 -34.11 5.65 10.98
N THR A 412 -33.88 6.90 10.59
CA THR A 412 -34.18 8.09 11.43
C THR A 412 -34.93 9.10 10.62
N VAL A 413 -36.08 9.59 11.13
CA VAL A 413 -36.77 10.74 10.57
C VAL A 413 -36.05 11.99 11.05
N SER A 414 -35.47 12.75 10.14
CA SER A 414 -34.73 13.98 10.45
C SER A 414 -35.65 15.21 10.54
N SER A 415 -36.79 15.21 9.84
CA SER A 415 -37.83 16.23 9.92
C SER A 415 -39.17 15.67 9.44
N ASP A 416 -40.29 16.08 10.06
CA ASP A 416 -41.66 15.75 9.65
C ASP A 416 -42.51 17.02 9.81
N TRP A 417 -43.19 17.41 8.73
CA TRP A 417 -44.08 18.63 8.69
C TRP A 417 -45.52 18.26 8.37
N GLY A 418 -45.91 16.99 8.52
CA GLY A 418 -47.24 16.46 8.28
C GLY A 418 -47.59 16.24 6.78
N GLY A 419 -47.26 17.17 5.91
CA GLY A 419 -47.42 17.01 4.45
C GLY A 419 -46.30 16.18 3.81
N GLY A 420 -45.17 16.02 4.51
CA GLY A 420 -44.03 15.26 4.06
C GLY A 420 -43.02 15.14 5.17
N PHE A 421 -41.91 14.41 4.92
CA PHE A 421 -40.84 14.18 5.87
C PHE A 421 -39.52 13.95 5.13
N ASN A 422 -38.41 14.16 5.84
CA ASN A 422 -37.09 13.69 5.44
C ASN A 422 -36.60 12.61 6.40
N ALA A 423 -35.95 11.62 5.86
CA ALA A 423 -35.34 10.53 6.65
C ALA A 423 -33.94 10.20 6.16
N GLU A 424 -33.13 9.71 7.07
CA GLU A 424 -31.81 9.16 6.82
C GLU A 424 -31.79 7.69 7.21
N VAL A 425 -31.08 6.87 6.41
CA VAL A 425 -30.82 5.47 6.72
C VAL A 425 -29.32 5.27 6.74
N LYS A 426 -28.82 4.80 7.89
CA LYS A 426 -27.42 4.40 8.06
C LYS A 426 -27.33 2.89 7.96
N VAL A 427 -26.49 2.42 7.04
CA VAL A 427 -26.13 1.00 6.84
C VAL A 427 -24.79 0.74 7.51
N THR A 428 -24.71 -0.25 8.39
CA THR A 428 -23.50 -0.66 9.08
C THR A 428 -23.16 -2.10 8.70
N ASN A 429 -21.92 -2.34 8.30
CA ASN A 429 -21.43 -3.70 8.09
C ASN A 429 -21.23 -4.38 9.44
N THR A 430 -22.04 -5.40 9.73
CA THR A 430 -21.99 -6.22 10.95
C THR A 430 -21.38 -7.60 10.69
N GLY A 431 -20.96 -7.85 9.45
CA GLY A 431 -20.31 -9.09 9.06
C GLY A 431 -18.85 -9.15 9.46
N THR A 432 -18.23 -10.25 9.11
CA THR A 432 -16.79 -10.51 9.31
C THR A 432 -15.98 -10.35 8.01
N ALA A 433 -16.64 -9.91 6.91
CA ALA A 433 -16.02 -9.52 5.67
C ALA A 433 -16.50 -8.13 5.24
N ALA A 434 -15.67 -7.39 4.49
CA ALA A 434 -16.12 -6.18 3.81
C ALA A 434 -17.25 -6.52 2.85
N ILE A 435 -18.29 -5.67 2.77
CA ILE A 435 -19.37 -5.81 1.79
C ILE A 435 -19.07 -4.94 0.58
N SER A 436 -19.40 -5.44 -0.60
CA SER A 436 -19.22 -4.73 -1.88
C SER A 436 -20.49 -4.02 -2.35
N GLY A 437 -21.61 -4.36 -1.73
CA GLY A 437 -22.90 -3.77 -1.98
C GLY A 437 -23.86 -4.01 -0.82
N TRP A 438 -24.89 -3.17 -0.74
CA TRP A 438 -25.95 -3.31 0.26
C TRP A 438 -27.31 -3.01 -0.34
N LYS A 439 -28.32 -3.66 0.25
CA LYS A 439 -29.72 -3.46 -0.07
C LYS A 439 -30.50 -3.32 1.24
N VAL A 440 -31.29 -2.25 1.37
CA VAL A 440 -32.16 -2.00 2.52
C VAL A 440 -33.61 -2.04 2.07
N THR A 441 -34.44 -2.76 2.79
CA THR A 441 -35.88 -2.86 2.50
C THR A 441 -36.69 -2.50 3.73
N TRP A 442 -37.76 -1.74 3.56
CA TRP A 442 -38.74 -1.43 4.59
C TRP A 442 -40.14 -1.36 4.02
N THR A 443 -41.11 -1.48 4.89
CA THR A 443 -42.51 -1.35 4.52
C THR A 443 -43.21 -0.39 5.49
N TRP A 444 -43.80 0.67 4.99
CA TRP A 444 -44.61 1.56 5.79
C TRP A 444 -46.00 0.95 6.11
N SER A 445 -46.55 1.29 7.24
CA SER A 445 -47.93 0.90 7.61
C SER A 445 -48.98 1.77 6.94
N GLY A 446 -48.60 2.90 6.34
CA GLY A 446 -49.44 3.89 5.73
C GLY A 446 -49.23 4.05 4.21
N ALA A 447 -49.68 5.18 3.68
CA ALA A 447 -49.68 5.47 2.25
C ALA A 447 -48.40 6.22 1.77
N GLN A 448 -47.34 6.22 2.57
CA GLN A 448 -46.09 6.95 2.30
C GLN A 448 -45.47 6.54 0.96
N LYS A 449 -44.97 7.57 0.24
CA LYS A 449 -44.21 7.41 -1.00
C LYS A 449 -42.89 8.17 -0.91
N VAL A 450 -41.85 7.58 -1.45
CA VAL A 450 -40.57 8.30 -1.65
C VAL A 450 -40.78 9.33 -2.76
N SER A 451 -40.42 10.57 -2.50
CA SER A 451 -40.48 11.69 -3.49
C SER A 451 -39.10 11.93 -4.10
N THR A 452 -38.04 11.84 -3.33
CA THR A 452 -36.64 12.01 -3.77
C THR A 452 -35.75 11.10 -2.94
N MET A 453 -34.63 10.63 -3.52
CA MET A 453 -33.60 9.86 -2.81
C MET A 453 -32.22 10.31 -3.27
N TRP A 454 -31.24 10.37 -2.32
CA TRP A 454 -29.85 10.69 -2.58
C TRP A 454 -28.94 9.67 -1.93
N ASN A 455 -27.79 9.42 -2.54
CA ASN A 455 -26.81 8.41 -2.17
C ASN A 455 -27.32 6.95 -2.24
N ALA A 456 -28.45 6.70 -2.91
CA ALA A 456 -28.97 5.38 -3.22
C ALA A 456 -29.91 5.45 -4.43
N SER A 457 -30.16 4.33 -5.06
CA SER A 457 -31.27 4.15 -5.99
C SER A 457 -32.37 3.30 -5.32
N TYR A 458 -33.63 3.44 -5.73
CA TYR A 458 -34.73 2.72 -5.10
C TYR A 458 -35.80 2.25 -6.09
N THR A 459 -36.51 1.24 -5.63
CA THR A 459 -37.80 0.84 -6.21
C THR A 459 -38.84 0.85 -5.10
N GLN A 460 -40.08 1.24 -5.42
CA GLN A 460 -41.20 1.18 -4.49
C GLN A 460 -42.39 0.43 -5.12
N ASN A 461 -42.84 -0.60 -4.41
CA ASN A 461 -44.05 -1.36 -4.79
C ASN A 461 -45.06 -1.32 -3.63
N GLY A 462 -46.16 -0.61 -3.84
CA GLY A 462 -47.10 -0.34 -2.76
C GLY A 462 -46.49 0.44 -1.61
N ALA A 463 -46.52 -0.11 -0.40
CA ALA A 463 -45.89 0.46 0.78
C ALA A 463 -44.43 0.01 0.99
N THR A 464 -43.96 -0.96 0.21
CA THR A 464 -42.61 -1.51 0.35
C THR A 464 -41.62 -0.76 -0.53
N VAL A 465 -40.53 -0.31 0.08
CA VAL A 465 -39.39 0.34 -0.60
C VAL A 465 -38.17 -0.57 -0.50
N THR A 466 -37.45 -0.70 -1.58
CA THR A 466 -36.13 -1.33 -1.65
C THR A 466 -35.13 -0.31 -2.17
N ALA A 467 -34.13 0.06 -1.35
CA ALA A 467 -33.02 0.93 -1.70
C ALA A 467 -31.75 0.10 -1.87
N VAL A 468 -30.96 0.42 -2.87
CA VAL A 468 -29.65 -0.19 -3.15
C VAL A 468 -28.58 0.89 -3.24
N ASN A 469 -27.35 0.55 -2.89
CA ASN A 469 -26.22 1.47 -2.87
C ASN A 469 -26.01 2.19 -4.21
N ALA A 470 -25.48 3.40 -4.13
CA ALA A 470 -24.91 4.09 -5.27
C ALA A 470 -23.49 3.51 -5.58
N ALA A 471 -22.96 3.80 -6.76
CA ALA A 471 -21.66 3.27 -7.19
C ALA A 471 -20.50 3.62 -6.23
N HIS A 472 -20.61 4.74 -5.51
CA HIS A 472 -19.53 5.26 -4.64
C HIS A 472 -19.63 4.81 -3.18
N ASN A 473 -20.72 4.18 -2.72
CA ASN A 473 -20.94 3.86 -1.30
C ASN A 473 -21.39 2.41 -1.04
N GLY A 474 -21.23 1.53 -2.02
CA GLY A 474 -21.55 0.10 -1.89
C GLY A 474 -20.51 -0.65 -1.08
N ALA A 475 -19.22 -0.29 -1.21
CA ALA A 475 -18.14 -0.89 -0.47
C ALA A 475 -18.13 -0.33 0.98
N VAL A 476 -18.42 -1.20 1.97
CA VAL A 476 -18.41 -0.84 3.39
C VAL A 476 -17.52 -1.83 4.14
N PRO A 477 -16.41 -1.38 4.76
CA PRO A 477 -15.51 -2.24 5.50
C PRO A 477 -16.20 -2.81 6.76
N VAL A 478 -15.62 -3.83 7.34
CA VAL A 478 -16.13 -4.44 8.60
C VAL A 478 -16.23 -3.36 9.69
N GLY A 479 -17.40 -3.25 10.32
CA GLY A 479 -17.71 -2.22 11.33
C GLY A 479 -17.89 -0.81 10.74
N GLY A 480 -17.61 -0.59 9.45
CA GLY A 480 -17.85 0.66 8.76
C GLY A 480 -19.33 0.90 8.45
N SER A 481 -19.66 2.10 7.97
CA SER A 481 -21.04 2.44 7.62
C SER A 481 -21.12 3.37 6.41
N ALA A 482 -22.25 3.28 5.70
CA ALA A 482 -22.67 4.21 4.65
C ALA A 482 -24.03 4.78 5.01
N SER A 483 -24.36 5.98 4.52
CA SER A 483 -25.66 6.59 4.72
C SER A 483 -26.29 7.01 3.38
N PHE A 484 -27.60 6.96 3.32
CA PHE A 484 -28.40 7.56 2.28
C PHE A 484 -29.61 8.27 2.90
N GLY A 485 -30.17 9.19 2.17
CA GLY A 485 -31.34 9.90 2.65
C GLY A 485 -32.41 10.00 1.60
N PHE A 486 -33.62 10.36 2.02
CA PHE A 486 -34.75 10.56 1.10
C PHE A 486 -35.84 11.47 1.70
N GLY A 487 -36.57 12.09 0.82
CA GLY A 487 -37.84 12.78 1.13
C GLY A 487 -39.01 11.88 0.85
N GLY A 488 -40.05 11.94 1.68
CA GLY A 488 -41.30 11.20 1.49
C GLY A 488 -42.57 11.99 1.85
N ALA A 489 -43.70 11.50 1.41
CA ALA A 489 -45.02 12.07 1.68
C ALA A 489 -46.09 10.95 1.71
N PRO A 490 -47.22 11.14 2.49
CA PRO A 490 -47.40 12.13 3.54
C PRO A 490 -46.49 11.88 4.74
N GLY A 491 -46.39 12.87 5.65
CA GLY A 491 -45.72 12.73 6.95
C GLY A 491 -46.54 11.86 7.92
N GLY A 492 -46.01 11.69 9.15
CA GLY A 492 -46.67 10.97 10.23
C GLY A 492 -46.62 9.44 10.16
N GLY A 493 -45.80 8.88 9.25
CA GLY A 493 -45.71 7.42 9.02
C GLY A 493 -44.92 6.64 10.05
N GLY A 494 -44.32 7.32 11.04
CA GLY A 494 -43.46 6.70 12.04
C GLY A 494 -42.14 6.13 11.46
N VAL A 495 -41.41 5.36 12.29
CA VAL A 495 -40.16 4.70 11.89
C VAL A 495 -40.46 3.24 11.54
N PRO A 496 -40.38 2.84 10.26
CA PRO A 496 -40.61 1.44 9.90
C PRO A 496 -39.44 0.56 10.34
N SER A 497 -39.70 -0.71 10.55
CA SER A 497 -38.61 -1.69 10.66
C SER A 497 -37.89 -1.83 9.33
N VAL A 498 -36.56 -1.77 9.36
CA VAL A 498 -35.72 -1.91 8.17
C VAL A 498 -34.96 -3.22 8.20
N SER A 499 -34.80 -3.88 7.06
CA SER A 499 -33.94 -5.05 6.87
C SER A 499 -32.79 -4.67 5.97
N CYS A 500 -31.60 -5.23 6.23
CA CYS A 500 -30.39 -5.04 5.43
C CYS A 500 -29.91 -6.38 4.91
N SER A 501 -29.52 -6.42 3.64
CA SER A 501 -28.79 -7.55 3.07
C SER A 501 -27.52 -7.03 2.37
N ALA A 502 -26.40 -7.71 2.60
CA ALA A 502 -25.08 -7.38 2.10
C ALA A 502 -24.65 -8.35 0.98
N SER A 503 -23.81 -7.86 0.07
CA SER A 503 -23.20 -8.64 -1.00
C SER A 503 -21.70 -8.38 -1.10
#